data_57e41a783e2356f14f69293f6f8e16a0
#
_entry.id   57e41a783e2356f14f69293f6f8e16a0
#
_cell.length_a   1.000
_cell.length_b   1.000
_cell.length_c   1.000
_cell.angle_alpha   90.00
_cell.angle_beta   90.00
_cell.angle_gamma   90.00
#
_symmetry.space_group_name_H-M   'P 1'
#
loop_
_entity.id
_entity.type
_entity.pdbx_description
1 polymer ?
#
loop_
_entity_poly.entity_id
_entity_poly.type
_entity_poly.pdbx_seq_one_letter_code
_entity_poly.pdbx_strand_id
1 'polypeptide(L)'
;MPLYMVYIVLLRCLASRMNCRAGLSCFVQPSLADDIFSPLAPVAQVSPLRLDQFQLELRHHPDRSAVAFVISGIREGFRIGFEASSVSLKSASSNMRSSLEHPSVIDSYLQSEVSARRVAGPFPSPPVAPLHISRFGVIPKNNQPGKWRLILDLSSPEGHSVNVGIPKPAFSEQYVSVNAFIEGIMTLGRGTLMTKFDVVTAYRNVAIHPEDHPL
;
A
#
# COMPACT_ATOMS: atom_id res chain seq x y z
N MET A 1 14.67 14.39 -20.67
CA MET A 1 14.12 13.06 -20.94
C MET A 1 13.17 12.73 -19.80
N PRO A 2 11.93 12.34 -20.05
CA PRO A 2 11.06 11.88 -18.97
C PRO A 2 11.61 10.56 -18.41
N LEU A 3 11.86 10.51 -17.12
CA LEU A 3 12.20 9.30 -16.40
C LEU A 3 10.89 8.65 -15.90
N TYR A 4 10.70 7.38 -16.17
CA TYR A 4 9.51 6.64 -15.73
C TYR A 4 9.80 5.93 -14.41
N MET A 5 8.92 6.11 -13.45
CA MET A 5 8.95 5.38 -12.19
C MET A 5 7.65 4.58 -12.05
N VAL A 6 7.79 3.29 -11.82
CA VAL A 6 6.66 2.43 -11.50
C VAL A 6 6.46 2.50 -9.99
N TYR A 7 5.38 3.14 -9.62
CA TYR A 7 4.97 3.25 -8.22
C TYR A 7 3.95 2.17 -7.92
N ILE A 8 4.30 1.31 -6.99
CA ILE A 8 3.39 0.28 -6.53
C ILE A 8 2.70 0.84 -5.30
N VAL A 9 1.44 1.24 -5.48
CA VAL A 9 0.64 1.86 -4.42
C VAL A 9 -0.30 0.86 -3.79
N LEU A 10 -0.37 0.96 -2.52
CA LEU A 10 -1.16 0.11 -1.65
C LEU A 10 -2.50 0.69 -1.28
N LEU A 11 -3.49 -0.16 -1.32
CA LEU A 11 -4.86 0.09 -0.94
C LEU A 11 -5.18 -0.25 0.52
N ARG A 12 -6.14 0.49 1.04
CA ARG A 12 -6.66 0.52 2.41
C ARG A 12 -7.39 -0.74 2.89
N CYS A 13 -7.35 -1.89 2.24
CA CYS A 13 -8.41 -2.91 2.38
C CYS A 13 -8.18 -4.01 3.44
N LEU A 14 -7.10 -4.02 4.22
CA LEU A 14 -6.80 -5.15 5.12
C LEU A 14 -7.30 -5.01 6.56
N ALA A 15 -7.67 -3.82 7.00
CA ALA A 15 -7.99 -3.60 8.41
C ALA A 15 -9.36 -4.12 8.86
N SER A 16 -10.33 -4.24 7.96
CA SER A 16 -11.71 -4.54 8.35
C SER A 16 -12.03 -6.01 8.63
N ARG A 17 -11.14 -6.94 8.29
CA ARG A 17 -11.40 -8.39 8.44
C ARG A 17 -10.62 -9.09 9.55
N MET A 18 -9.70 -8.41 10.24
CA MET A 18 -8.87 -9.04 11.27
C MET A 18 -9.16 -8.49 12.65
N ASN A 19 -10.02 -9.18 13.37
CA ASN A 19 -10.21 -9.02 14.82
C ASN A 19 -9.08 -9.79 15.55
N CYS A 20 -7.83 -9.28 15.50
CA CYS A 20 -6.68 -9.97 16.06
C CYS A 20 -6.46 -9.62 17.54
N ARG A 21 -6.62 -10.62 18.40
CA ARG A 21 -6.17 -10.64 19.80
C ARG A 21 -4.79 -11.30 19.92
N ALA A 22 -3.73 -10.70 19.44
CA ALA A 22 -2.37 -11.18 19.79
C ALA A 22 -1.28 -10.17 19.39
N GLY A 23 -0.22 -10.12 20.18
CA GLY A 23 0.88 -9.17 20.04
C GLY A 23 1.65 -9.31 18.72
N LEU A 24 1.68 -8.24 17.96
CA LEU A 24 2.21 -8.14 16.59
C LEU A 24 3.73 -7.87 16.50
N SER A 25 4.48 -7.96 17.59
CA SER A 25 5.90 -7.54 17.60
C SER A 25 6.87 -8.43 16.82
N CYS A 26 6.43 -9.60 16.33
CA CYS A 26 7.29 -10.61 15.71
C CYS A 26 7.19 -10.70 14.16
N PHE A 27 6.42 -9.83 13.50
CA PHE A 27 6.01 -10.04 12.11
C PHE A 27 6.85 -9.34 11.04
N VAL A 28 7.82 -8.52 11.42
CA VAL A 28 8.66 -7.78 10.46
C VAL A 28 10.08 -8.33 10.44
N GLN A 29 10.60 -8.67 9.28
CA GLN A 29 11.99 -9.08 9.12
C GLN A 29 12.94 -7.87 9.07
N PRO A 30 14.15 -7.96 9.67
CA PRO A 30 15.23 -7.04 9.34
C PRO A 30 15.67 -7.25 7.88
N SER A 31 15.98 -6.15 7.18
CA SER A 31 16.28 -6.12 5.75
C SER A 31 17.39 -7.12 5.37
N LEU A 32 17.11 -7.98 4.39
CA LEU A 32 18.15 -8.71 3.66
C LEU A 32 18.82 -7.73 2.69
N ALA A 33 20.04 -7.33 3.01
CA ALA A 33 20.95 -6.71 2.06
C ALA A 33 21.60 -7.83 1.22
N ASP A 34 21.84 -7.53 -0.05
CA ASP A 34 22.59 -8.30 -1.03
C ASP A 34 21.84 -9.39 -1.81
N ASP A 35 21.11 -8.95 -2.86
CA ASP A 35 21.00 -9.76 -4.07
C ASP A 35 20.90 -8.87 -5.33
N ILE A 36 21.68 -9.27 -6.33
CA ILE A 36 22.06 -8.53 -7.52
C ILE A 36 20.88 -8.31 -8.47
N PHE A 37 20.70 -7.06 -8.89
CA PHE A 37 19.72 -6.60 -9.87
C PHE A 37 19.92 -7.30 -11.23
N SER A 38 18.92 -8.05 -11.69
CA SER A 38 18.76 -8.44 -13.10
C SER A 38 17.84 -7.43 -13.80
N PRO A 39 18.24 -6.82 -14.94
CA PRO A 39 17.53 -5.68 -15.55
C PRO A 39 16.20 -6.00 -16.21
N LEU A 40 15.69 -7.22 -16.19
CA LEU A 40 14.56 -7.68 -16.99
C LEU A 40 13.46 -8.42 -16.20
N ALA A 41 13.62 -8.61 -14.90
CA ALA A 41 12.53 -9.17 -14.10
C ALA A 41 11.62 -8.05 -13.60
N PRO A 42 10.29 -8.18 -13.71
CA PRO A 42 9.39 -7.27 -12.99
C PRO A 42 9.81 -7.31 -11.52
N VAL A 43 10.09 -6.12 -10.95
CA VAL A 43 10.62 -6.03 -9.60
C VAL A 43 9.61 -6.65 -8.65
N ALA A 44 9.91 -7.84 -8.18
CA ALA A 44 9.12 -8.46 -7.14
C ALA A 44 9.25 -7.57 -5.89
N GLN A 45 8.17 -6.91 -5.52
CA GLN A 45 8.12 -6.17 -4.28
C GLN A 45 8.23 -7.20 -3.15
N VAL A 46 9.31 -7.12 -2.38
CA VAL A 46 9.48 -8.00 -1.23
C VAL A 46 8.69 -7.41 -0.08
N SER A 47 7.63 -8.09 0.32
CA SER A 47 6.93 -7.76 1.55
C SER A 47 7.81 -8.08 2.75
N PRO A 48 7.96 -7.18 3.75
CA PRO A 48 8.64 -7.49 4.99
C PRO A 48 7.82 -8.39 5.93
N LEU A 49 6.59 -8.73 5.54
CA LEU A 49 5.71 -9.58 6.33
C LEU A 49 6.20 -11.04 6.31
N ARG A 50 6.29 -11.63 7.48
CA ARG A 50 6.76 -13.02 7.65
C ARG A 50 5.62 -14.00 7.40
N LEU A 51 5.59 -14.58 6.21
CA LEU A 51 4.55 -15.52 5.78
C LEU A 51 4.41 -16.72 6.73
N ASP A 52 5.53 -17.28 7.15
CA ASP A 52 5.59 -18.41 8.08
C ASP A 52 4.92 -18.12 9.42
N GLN A 53 5.15 -16.92 9.96
CA GLN A 53 4.54 -16.49 11.21
C GLN A 53 3.03 -16.24 11.06
N PHE A 54 2.62 -15.61 9.97
CA PHE A 54 1.19 -15.45 9.69
C PHE A 54 0.48 -16.81 9.55
N GLN A 55 1.08 -17.77 8.86
CA GLN A 55 0.53 -19.13 8.75
C GLN A 55 0.40 -19.80 10.11
N LEU A 56 1.43 -19.66 10.96
CA LEU A 56 1.43 -20.25 12.30
C LEU A 56 0.35 -19.64 13.19
N GLU A 57 0.28 -18.32 13.26
CA GLU A 57 -0.66 -17.62 14.13
C GLU A 57 -2.13 -17.75 13.66
N LEU A 58 -2.35 -17.82 12.36
CA LEU A 58 -3.69 -17.94 11.78
C LEU A 58 -4.16 -19.39 11.62
N ARG A 59 -3.36 -20.40 12.02
CA ARG A 59 -3.67 -21.82 11.80
C ARG A 59 -5.02 -22.26 12.38
N HIS A 60 -5.45 -21.64 13.48
CA HIS A 60 -6.72 -21.95 14.17
C HIS A 60 -7.77 -20.85 14.01
N HIS A 61 -7.55 -19.87 13.14
CA HIS A 61 -8.54 -18.82 12.91
C HIS A 61 -9.80 -19.42 12.25
N PRO A 62 -11.01 -19.13 12.75
CA PRO A 62 -12.25 -19.78 12.26
C PRO A 62 -12.59 -19.42 10.82
N ASP A 63 -12.31 -18.18 10.40
CA ASP A 63 -12.55 -17.75 9.02
C ASP A 63 -11.38 -18.18 8.11
N ARG A 64 -11.52 -19.35 7.53
CA ARG A 64 -10.52 -19.94 6.62
C ARG A 64 -10.40 -19.18 5.30
N SER A 65 -11.46 -18.51 4.87
CA SER A 65 -11.46 -17.70 3.65
C SER A 65 -10.60 -16.43 3.85
N ALA A 66 -10.78 -15.74 4.99
CA ALA A 66 -9.95 -14.59 5.34
C ALA A 66 -8.48 -14.99 5.51
N VAL A 67 -8.19 -16.15 6.12
CA VAL A 67 -6.82 -16.68 6.24
C VAL A 67 -6.21 -16.92 4.86
N ALA A 68 -6.92 -17.60 3.96
CA ALA A 68 -6.44 -17.88 2.61
C ALA A 68 -6.13 -16.58 1.85
N PHE A 69 -7.01 -15.57 1.94
CA PHE A 69 -6.81 -14.25 1.35
C PHE A 69 -5.54 -13.57 1.87
N VAL A 70 -5.32 -13.56 3.18
CA VAL A 70 -4.14 -12.92 3.78
C VAL A 70 -2.86 -13.66 3.38
N ILE A 71 -2.85 -14.99 3.46
CA ILE A 71 -1.67 -15.81 3.15
C ILE A 71 -1.28 -15.73 1.67
N SER A 72 -2.27 -15.80 0.76
CA SER A 72 -1.99 -15.63 -0.68
C SER A 72 -1.51 -14.21 -0.98
N GLY A 73 -2.13 -13.20 -0.41
CA GLY A 73 -1.72 -11.82 -0.61
C GLY A 73 -0.31 -11.49 -0.08
N ILE A 74 0.12 -12.09 1.04
CA ILE A 74 1.51 -11.95 1.52
C ILE A 74 2.48 -12.66 0.57
N ARG A 75 2.10 -13.81 0.02
CA ARG A 75 2.95 -14.62 -0.87
C ARG A 75 3.08 -14.04 -2.27
N GLU A 76 1.99 -13.61 -2.85
CA GLU A 76 1.87 -13.31 -4.28
C GLU A 76 1.63 -11.82 -4.57
N GLY A 77 1.33 -11.05 -3.54
CA GLY A 77 0.80 -9.69 -3.63
C GLY A 77 -0.72 -9.65 -3.61
N PHE A 78 -1.25 -8.50 -3.21
CA PHE A 78 -2.70 -8.28 -3.14
C PHE A 78 -3.20 -7.62 -4.41
N ARG A 79 -4.31 -8.12 -4.95
CA ARG A 79 -5.01 -7.48 -6.05
C ARG A 79 -5.67 -6.19 -5.55
N ILE A 80 -5.52 -5.11 -6.33
CA ILE A 80 -6.14 -3.81 -5.98
C ILE A 80 -7.63 -3.75 -6.33
N GLY A 81 -8.15 -4.78 -7.00
CA GLY A 81 -9.56 -4.87 -7.37
C GLY A 81 -9.94 -4.05 -8.61
N PHE A 82 -8.96 -3.68 -9.43
CA PHE A 82 -9.21 -2.95 -10.66
C PHE A 82 -9.91 -3.85 -11.70
N GLU A 83 -11.01 -3.35 -12.26
CA GLU A 83 -11.80 -4.01 -13.31
C GLU A 83 -11.54 -3.32 -14.66
N ALA A 84 -10.68 -3.91 -15.48
CA ALA A 84 -10.27 -3.33 -16.76
C ALA A 84 -11.43 -3.08 -17.75
N SER A 85 -12.50 -3.86 -17.65
CA SER A 85 -13.70 -3.68 -18.48
C SER A 85 -14.56 -2.47 -18.12
N SER A 86 -14.36 -1.92 -16.90
CA SER A 86 -15.20 -0.85 -16.36
C SER A 86 -14.74 0.55 -16.74
N VAL A 87 -13.47 0.72 -17.15
CA VAL A 87 -12.90 2.05 -17.42
C VAL A 87 -11.81 2.00 -18.48
N SER A 88 -11.79 3.01 -19.35
CA SER A 88 -10.66 3.26 -20.26
C SER A 88 -9.67 4.19 -19.53
N LEU A 89 -8.55 3.63 -19.05
CA LEU A 89 -7.51 4.40 -18.38
C LEU A 89 -6.85 5.43 -19.32
N LYS A 90 -6.59 6.61 -18.77
CA LYS A 90 -5.78 7.66 -19.41
C LYS A 90 -4.69 8.09 -18.46
N SER A 91 -3.44 8.02 -18.91
CA SER A 91 -2.30 8.50 -18.14
C SER A 91 -2.37 10.02 -17.91
N ALA A 92 -1.89 10.45 -16.76
CA ALA A 92 -1.74 11.86 -16.46
C ALA A 92 -0.66 12.50 -17.36
N SER A 93 -0.90 13.71 -17.84
CA SER A 93 0.02 14.44 -18.72
C SER A 93 1.14 15.15 -17.96
N SER A 94 0.95 15.42 -16.67
CA SER A 94 1.92 16.13 -15.83
C SER A 94 1.69 15.83 -14.35
N ASN A 95 2.74 16.04 -13.56
CA ASN A 95 2.66 15.99 -12.11
C ASN A 95 1.88 17.19 -11.53
N MET A 96 1.50 17.10 -10.26
CA MET A 96 0.89 18.23 -9.55
C MET A 96 1.88 19.38 -9.42
N ARG A 97 1.39 20.62 -9.37
CA ARG A 97 2.20 21.82 -9.22
C ARG A 97 3.14 21.76 -8.01
N SER A 98 2.66 21.24 -6.88
CA SER A 98 3.47 21.09 -5.67
C SER A 98 4.72 20.20 -5.84
N SER A 99 4.71 19.21 -6.73
CA SER A 99 5.90 18.44 -7.05
C SER A 99 6.91 19.20 -7.91
N LEU A 100 6.43 20.11 -8.75
CA LEU A 100 7.29 20.98 -9.55
C LEU A 100 7.95 22.09 -8.69
N GLU A 101 7.27 22.53 -7.65
CA GLU A 101 7.77 23.52 -6.67
C GLU A 101 8.77 22.90 -5.68
N HIS A 102 8.70 21.58 -5.44
CA HIS A 102 9.53 20.86 -4.46
C HIS A 102 10.18 19.60 -5.04
N PRO A 103 10.94 19.68 -6.16
CA PRO A 103 11.48 18.50 -6.84
C PRO A 103 12.43 17.70 -5.95
N SER A 104 13.28 18.36 -5.15
CA SER A 104 14.20 17.69 -4.24
C SER A 104 13.52 16.84 -3.17
N VAL A 105 12.30 17.23 -2.75
CA VAL A 105 11.49 16.44 -1.81
C VAL A 105 11.02 15.15 -2.48
N ILE A 106 10.57 15.25 -3.73
CA ILE A 106 10.17 14.08 -4.54
C ILE A 106 11.36 13.14 -4.73
N ASP A 107 12.51 13.68 -5.20
CA ASP A 107 13.70 12.88 -5.50
C ASP A 107 14.19 12.12 -4.25
N SER A 108 14.34 12.83 -3.13
CA SER A 108 14.76 12.21 -1.87
C SER A 108 13.80 11.12 -1.42
N TYR A 109 12.49 11.36 -1.58
CA TYR A 109 11.47 10.39 -1.23
C TYR A 109 11.55 9.16 -2.13
N LEU A 110 11.59 9.32 -3.45
CA LEU A 110 11.68 8.24 -4.42
C LEU A 110 12.96 7.42 -4.22
N GLN A 111 14.11 8.08 -3.98
CA GLN A 111 15.37 7.40 -3.69
C GLN A 111 15.24 6.51 -2.45
N SER A 112 14.60 7.00 -1.40
CA SER A 112 14.36 6.20 -0.18
C SER A 112 13.47 4.98 -0.44
N GLU A 113 12.47 5.10 -1.31
CA GLU A 113 11.58 4.01 -1.68
C GLU A 113 12.25 2.97 -2.57
N VAL A 114 13.10 3.42 -3.51
CA VAL A 114 13.93 2.53 -4.34
C VAL A 114 14.91 1.77 -3.46
N SER A 115 15.61 2.46 -2.55
CA SER A 115 16.54 1.83 -1.60
C SER A 115 15.84 0.80 -0.69
N ALA A 116 14.58 1.05 -0.35
CA ALA A 116 13.76 0.11 0.41
C ALA A 116 13.09 -0.98 -0.46
N ARG A 117 13.41 -1.06 -1.75
CA ARG A 117 12.84 -2.02 -2.71
C ARG A 117 11.30 -1.99 -2.80
N ARG A 118 10.69 -0.83 -2.53
CA ARG A 118 9.23 -0.61 -2.63
C ARG A 118 8.81 0.05 -3.94
N VAL A 119 9.77 0.61 -4.66
CA VAL A 119 9.61 1.25 -5.96
C VAL A 119 10.75 0.81 -6.85
N ALA A 120 10.48 0.58 -8.13
CA ALA A 120 11.48 0.30 -9.14
C ALA A 120 11.72 1.52 -10.05
N GLY A 121 12.92 1.68 -10.53
CA GLY A 121 13.33 2.76 -11.42
C GLY A 121 14.42 3.66 -10.83
N PRO A 122 14.74 4.79 -11.49
CA PRO A 122 14.09 5.30 -12.70
C PRO A 122 14.42 4.49 -13.95
N PHE A 123 13.45 4.36 -14.86
CA PHE A 123 13.62 3.67 -16.14
C PHE A 123 13.74 4.68 -17.30
N PRO A 124 14.60 4.43 -18.29
CA PRO A 124 14.73 5.29 -19.47
C PRO A 124 13.53 5.17 -20.41
N SER A 125 12.78 4.06 -20.35
CA SER A 125 11.56 3.78 -21.09
C SER A 125 10.57 3.01 -20.22
N PRO A 126 9.26 2.98 -20.55
CA PRO A 126 8.30 2.18 -19.80
C PRO A 126 8.75 0.72 -19.69
N PRO A 127 8.85 0.17 -18.47
CA PRO A 127 9.31 -1.21 -18.27
C PRO A 127 8.27 -2.27 -18.66
N VAL A 128 7.00 -1.86 -18.78
CA VAL A 128 5.87 -2.71 -19.18
C VAL A 128 4.96 -1.94 -20.14
N ALA A 129 4.18 -2.66 -20.94
CA ALA A 129 3.19 -2.07 -21.82
C ALA A 129 1.91 -2.93 -21.80
N PRO A 130 0.72 -2.35 -21.58
CA PRO A 130 0.49 -0.92 -21.31
C PRO A 130 0.96 -0.51 -19.91
N LEU A 131 1.28 0.76 -19.71
CA LEU A 131 1.59 1.36 -18.42
C LEU A 131 0.71 2.58 -18.21
N HIS A 132 -0.02 2.61 -17.10
CA HIS A 132 -0.76 3.79 -16.66
C HIS A 132 0.16 4.71 -15.85
N ILE A 133 0.07 6.01 -16.07
CA ILE A 133 0.89 7.02 -15.38
C ILE A 133 -0.01 7.86 -14.50
N SER A 134 0.16 7.73 -13.19
CA SER A 134 -0.47 8.56 -12.18
C SER A 134 0.46 9.71 -11.76
N ARG A 135 -0.11 10.85 -11.41
CA ARG A 135 0.65 12.05 -11.06
C ARG A 135 1.03 12.12 -9.60
N PHE A 136 2.18 12.73 -9.32
CA PHE A 136 2.64 13.02 -7.97
C PHE A 136 2.33 14.43 -7.50
N GLY A 137 2.17 14.57 -6.19
CA GLY A 137 2.17 15.81 -5.46
C GLY A 137 2.82 15.67 -4.09
N VAL A 138 3.09 16.79 -3.44
CA VAL A 138 3.55 16.83 -2.05
C VAL A 138 2.71 17.82 -1.26
N ILE A 139 2.44 17.49 0.01
CA ILE A 139 1.82 18.39 0.98
C ILE A 139 2.66 18.42 2.26
N PRO A 140 2.78 19.57 2.93
CA PRO A 140 3.43 19.63 4.22
C PRO A 140 2.65 18.79 5.24
N LYS A 141 3.38 18.15 6.17
CA LYS A 141 2.75 17.44 7.28
C LYS A 141 2.30 18.45 8.34
N ASN A 142 1.03 18.33 8.77
CA ASN A 142 0.53 19.13 9.86
C ASN A 142 1.38 18.95 11.13
N ASN A 143 1.69 20.03 11.82
CA ASN A 143 2.47 20.06 13.06
C ASN A 143 3.90 19.45 12.97
N GLN A 144 4.46 19.32 11.76
CA GLN A 144 5.81 18.84 11.53
C GLN A 144 6.53 19.71 10.48
N PRO A 145 7.00 20.92 10.87
CA PRO A 145 7.69 21.82 9.94
C PRO A 145 8.85 21.12 9.21
N GLY A 146 8.97 21.37 7.92
CA GLY A 146 10.00 20.78 7.06
C GLY A 146 9.74 19.33 6.64
N LYS A 147 8.69 18.67 7.16
CA LYS A 147 8.31 17.31 6.72
C LYS A 147 7.18 17.35 5.71
N TRP A 148 7.29 16.50 4.70
CA TRP A 148 6.37 16.40 3.59
C TRP A 148 5.69 15.03 3.54
N ARG A 149 4.52 14.98 2.93
CA ARG A 149 3.82 13.76 2.56
C ARG A 149 3.73 13.70 1.04
N LEU A 150 4.22 12.62 0.46
CA LEU A 150 4.01 12.34 -0.95
C LEU A 150 2.55 11.92 -1.17
N ILE A 151 1.97 12.43 -2.26
CA ILE A 151 0.66 12.04 -2.77
C ILE A 151 0.87 11.41 -4.13
N LEU A 152 0.30 10.23 -4.31
CA LEU A 152 0.06 9.64 -5.62
C LEU A 152 -1.44 9.75 -5.90
N ASP A 153 -1.80 10.43 -6.96
CA ASP A 153 -3.19 10.71 -7.29
C ASP A 153 -3.74 9.64 -8.24
N LEU A 154 -4.33 8.62 -7.66
CA LEU A 154 -5.00 7.53 -8.39
C LEU A 154 -6.44 7.90 -8.82
N SER A 155 -6.87 9.13 -8.58
CA SER A 155 -8.19 9.63 -8.97
C SER A 155 -8.15 10.55 -10.19
N SER A 156 -6.96 10.79 -10.76
CA SER A 156 -6.77 11.64 -11.93
C SER A 156 -6.27 10.86 -13.13
N PRO A 157 -6.74 11.17 -14.35
CA PRO A 157 -7.81 12.11 -14.68
C PRO A 157 -9.20 11.58 -14.31
N GLU A 158 -10.12 12.49 -14.02
CA GLU A 158 -11.50 12.14 -13.64
C GLU A 158 -12.16 11.25 -14.71
N GLY A 159 -12.88 10.21 -14.27
CA GLY A 159 -13.53 9.24 -15.16
C GLY A 159 -12.59 8.24 -15.86
N HIS A 160 -11.27 8.42 -15.78
CA HIS A 160 -10.27 7.62 -16.49
C HIS A 160 -9.09 7.18 -15.62
N SER A 161 -9.27 7.19 -14.33
CA SER A 161 -8.22 6.90 -13.33
C SER A 161 -8.35 5.49 -12.75
N VAL A 162 -7.31 5.03 -12.08
CA VAL A 162 -7.30 3.70 -11.42
C VAL A 162 -8.47 3.55 -10.44
N ASN A 163 -8.71 4.58 -9.61
CA ASN A 163 -9.79 4.53 -8.61
C ASN A 163 -11.20 4.42 -9.19
N VAL A 164 -11.40 4.84 -10.44
CA VAL A 164 -12.70 4.69 -11.12
C VAL A 164 -12.98 3.23 -11.45
N GLY A 165 -11.94 2.46 -11.77
CA GLY A 165 -12.06 1.03 -12.09
C GLY A 165 -12.15 0.12 -10.85
N ILE A 166 -12.13 0.67 -9.63
CA ILE A 166 -12.24 -0.11 -8.40
C ILE A 166 -13.66 0.03 -7.82
N PRO A 167 -14.45 -1.06 -7.75
CA PRO A 167 -15.82 -1.01 -7.23
C PRO A 167 -15.85 -0.61 -5.76
N LYS A 168 -16.30 0.62 -5.46
CA LYS A 168 -16.33 1.16 -4.10
C LYS A 168 -17.02 0.27 -3.07
N PRO A 169 -18.19 -0.34 -3.35
CA PRO A 169 -18.86 -1.17 -2.35
C PRO A 169 -18.05 -2.38 -1.88
N ALA A 170 -17.24 -2.97 -2.77
CA ALA A 170 -16.41 -4.12 -2.45
C ALA A 170 -15.14 -3.76 -1.66
N PHE A 171 -14.71 -2.48 -1.74
CA PHE A 171 -13.46 -1.99 -1.16
C PHE A 171 -13.66 -0.85 -0.14
N SER A 172 -14.90 -0.61 0.28
CA SER A 172 -15.20 0.35 1.34
C SER A 172 -14.95 -0.26 2.71
N GLU A 173 -14.14 0.40 3.51
CA GLU A 173 -13.86 -0.01 4.88
C GLU A 173 -14.97 0.46 5.83
N GLN A 174 -15.37 -0.42 6.75
CA GLN A 174 -16.21 -0.07 7.87
C GLN A 174 -15.37 -0.01 9.14
N TYR A 175 -15.21 1.18 9.68
CA TYR A 175 -14.50 1.37 10.93
C TYR A 175 -15.42 1.17 12.12
N VAL A 176 -14.89 0.56 13.18
CA VAL A 176 -15.56 0.52 14.48
C VAL A 176 -15.75 1.96 14.98
N SER A 177 -16.97 2.33 15.34
CA SER A 177 -17.26 3.67 15.85
C SER A 177 -16.68 3.86 17.26
N VAL A 178 -16.45 5.12 17.63
CA VAL A 178 -16.04 5.46 19.00
C VAL A 178 -17.10 4.98 20.02
N ASN A 179 -18.38 5.04 19.66
CA ASN A 179 -19.47 4.57 20.52
C ASN A 179 -19.39 3.06 20.77
N ALA A 180 -19.17 2.26 19.73
CA ALA A 180 -18.99 0.81 19.90
C ALA A 180 -17.75 0.48 20.75
N PHE A 181 -16.69 1.29 20.68
CA PHE A 181 -15.54 1.15 21.55
C PHE A 181 -15.88 1.47 23.02
N ILE A 182 -16.64 2.54 23.26
CA ILE A 182 -17.12 2.92 24.60
C ILE A 182 -18.02 1.82 25.17
N GLU A 183 -18.97 1.31 24.40
CA GLU A 183 -19.83 0.21 24.80
C GLU A 183 -19.05 -1.04 25.20
N GLY A 184 -17.99 -1.36 24.44
CA GLY A 184 -17.06 -2.45 24.77
C GLY A 184 -16.38 -2.24 26.14
N ILE A 185 -15.89 -1.03 26.43
CA ILE A 185 -15.30 -0.69 27.73
C ILE A 185 -16.33 -0.82 28.85
N MET A 186 -17.52 -0.30 28.65
CA MET A 186 -18.60 -0.38 29.65
C MET A 186 -19.00 -1.84 29.94
N THR A 187 -19.06 -2.68 28.93
CA THR A 187 -19.36 -4.11 29.05
C THR A 187 -18.28 -4.87 29.80
N LEU A 188 -17.00 -4.56 29.56
CA LEU A 188 -15.86 -5.19 30.24
C LEU A 188 -15.67 -4.69 31.66
N GLY A 189 -16.16 -3.50 31.98
CA GLY A 189 -16.20 -2.96 33.31
C GLY A 189 -14.92 -2.28 33.78
N ARG A 190 -14.91 -1.98 35.09
CA ARG A 190 -13.82 -1.24 35.76
C ARG A 190 -12.54 -2.06 35.78
N GLY A 191 -11.41 -1.45 35.39
CA GLY A 191 -10.09 -2.11 35.33
C GLY A 191 -9.78 -2.72 33.96
N THR A 192 -10.62 -2.50 32.95
CA THR A 192 -10.34 -2.92 31.55
C THR A 192 -9.00 -2.36 31.09
N LEU A 193 -8.13 -3.25 30.61
CA LEU A 193 -6.87 -2.86 30.00
C LEU A 193 -7.10 -2.44 28.55
N MET A 194 -6.52 -1.31 28.18
CA MET A 194 -6.55 -0.78 26.82
C MET A 194 -5.12 -0.68 26.29
N THR A 195 -4.93 -1.05 25.02
CA THR A 195 -3.67 -0.84 24.33
C THR A 195 -3.92 -0.10 23.01
N LYS A 196 -2.95 0.71 22.60
CA LYS A 196 -2.91 1.36 21.31
C LYS A 196 -1.61 0.96 20.61
N PHE A 197 -1.72 0.54 19.37
CA PHE A 197 -0.56 0.31 18.50
C PHE A 197 -0.78 0.99 17.14
N ASP A 198 0.31 1.30 16.50
CA ASP A 198 0.32 1.83 15.13
C ASP A 198 1.39 1.10 14.32
N VAL A 199 1.09 0.79 13.08
CA VAL A 199 2.03 0.08 12.20
C VAL A 199 2.76 1.11 11.35
N VAL A 200 4.07 1.18 11.54
CA VAL A 200 4.93 2.09 10.77
C VAL A 200 4.83 1.73 9.29
N THR A 201 4.50 2.72 8.47
CA THR A 201 4.36 2.56 7.00
C THR A 201 3.47 1.39 6.58
N ALA A 202 2.37 1.15 7.31
CA ALA A 202 1.50 -0.03 7.19
C ALA A 202 1.20 -0.43 5.74
N TYR A 203 0.79 0.53 4.91
CA TYR A 203 0.45 0.27 3.51
C TYR A 203 1.64 -0.16 2.65
N ARG A 204 2.87 0.16 3.06
CA ARG A 204 4.09 -0.17 2.31
C ARG A 204 4.66 -1.54 2.65
N ASN A 205 4.09 -2.18 3.66
CA ASN A 205 4.44 -3.55 4.04
C ASN A 205 3.67 -4.60 3.24
N VAL A 206 2.71 -4.15 2.44
CA VAL A 206 1.82 -5.03 1.67
C VAL A 206 2.17 -4.91 0.19
N ALA A 207 2.59 -5.99 -0.44
CA ALA A 207 2.93 -6.03 -1.85
C ALA A 207 1.68 -6.02 -2.74
N ILE A 208 1.78 -5.38 -3.90
CA ILE A 208 0.74 -5.45 -4.95
C ILE A 208 1.04 -6.64 -5.84
N HIS A 209 -0.02 -7.33 -6.26
CA HIS A 209 0.09 -8.44 -7.21
C HIS A 209 0.68 -7.96 -8.54
N PRO A 210 1.60 -8.73 -9.16
CA PRO A 210 2.28 -8.33 -10.39
C PRO A 210 1.36 -7.96 -11.56
N GLU A 211 0.18 -8.56 -11.67
CA GLU A 211 -0.80 -8.20 -12.69
C GLU A 211 -1.34 -6.76 -12.57
N ASP A 212 -1.26 -6.17 -11.39
CA ASP A 212 -1.71 -4.80 -11.15
C ASP A 212 -0.57 -3.76 -11.23
N HIS A 213 0.68 -4.18 -11.47
CA HIS A 213 1.83 -3.28 -11.62
C HIS A 213 1.71 -2.28 -12.78
N PRO A 214 1.02 -2.60 -13.90
CA PRO A 214 0.85 -1.64 -14.99
C PRO A 214 -0.11 -0.48 -14.72
N LEU A 215 -0.82 -0.48 -13.57
CA LEU A 215 -1.87 0.49 -13.22
C LEU A 215 -1.36 1.77 -12.59
#